data_18def33566ec0664b221566393f84845
#
_entry.id   18def33566ec0664b221566393f84845
#
_cell.length_a   1.000
_cell.length_b   1.000
_cell.length_c   1.000
_cell.angle_alpha   90.00
_cell.angle_beta   90.00
_cell.angle_gamma   90.00
#
_symmetry.space_group_name_H-M   'P 1'
#
loop_
_entity.id
_entity.type
_entity.pdbx_description
1 polymer ?
#
loop_
_entity_poly.entity_id
_entity_poly.type
_entity_poly.pdbx_seq_one_letter_code
_entity_poly.pdbx_strand_id
1 'polypeptide(L)'
;MTHIKTTIITAVLLIGIAFPAMAQIGEMRHNFAIGINGGVNLNKVSFQRKIKQSMPMGITGGLTARYISEKYFAMICGAQVELNFSQRGWEEAFELSDGTRDLSRSYSRSMNYIDIPFLAHLAFGKDYGVQFFINLGPQVGFLIGESEKASGWTAEQIASAKEYGKKIENKFDYGITGGGGLEVRSKKAGSFLLEGRYYFALSDFYHTCKKDDFDRAAHSTISIKLTYLFDLKK
;
A
#
# COMPACT_ATOMS: atom_id res chain seq x y z
N MET A 1 -15.49 38.70 16.72
CA MET A 1 -15.24 37.53 15.81
C MET A 1 -15.04 36.21 16.56
N THR A 2 -14.59 36.17 17.78
CA THR A 2 -14.42 34.98 18.62
C THR A 2 -15.73 34.25 18.96
N HIS A 3 -16.79 34.95 19.30
CA HIS A 3 -18.09 34.37 19.68
C HIS A 3 -18.77 33.57 18.55
N ILE A 4 -18.67 34.03 17.30
CA ILE A 4 -19.25 33.33 16.13
C ILE A 4 -18.55 31.99 15.89
N LYS A 5 -17.22 31.96 16.02
CA LYS A 5 -16.45 30.70 15.86
C LYS A 5 -16.80 29.67 16.93
N THR A 6 -16.94 30.13 18.18
CA THR A 6 -17.32 29.26 19.30
C THR A 6 -18.73 28.70 19.10
N THR A 7 -19.69 29.53 18.67
CA THR A 7 -21.07 29.11 18.41
C THR A 7 -21.17 28.08 17.28
N ILE A 8 -20.37 28.24 16.20
CA ILE A 8 -20.35 27.29 15.10
C ILE A 8 -19.75 25.96 15.54
N ILE A 9 -18.66 25.98 16.31
CA ILE A 9 -18.02 24.74 16.83
C ILE A 9 -18.98 24.02 17.77
N THR A 10 -19.69 24.74 18.65
CA THR A 10 -20.67 24.14 19.58
C THR A 10 -21.87 23.58 18.82
N ALA A 11 -22.34 24.26 17.77
CA ALA A 11 -23.42 23.76 16.91
C ALA A 11 -23.04 22.49 16.15
N VAL A 12 -21.81 22.41 15.61
CA VAL A 12 -21.29 21.23 14.94
C VAL A 12 -21.12 20.06 15.91
N LEU A 13 -20.64 20.32 17.14
CA LEU A 13 -20.57 19.31 18.20
C LEU A 13 -21.95 18.80 18.63
N LEU A 14 -22.95 19.67 18.77
CA LEU A 14 -24.32 19.32 19.13
C LEU A 14 -25.03 18.53 18.01
N ILE A 15 -24.76 18.82 16.74
CA ILE A 15 -25.27 18.03 15.61
C ILE A 15 -24.67 16.64 15.61
N GLY A 16 -23.37 16.48 15.98
CA GLY A 16 -22.72 15.18 16.13
C GLY A 16 -23.29 14.29 17.24
N ILE A 17 -23.91 14.89 18.28
CA ILE A 17 -24.50 14.15 19.40
C ILE A 17 -25.99 13.82 19.14
N ALA A 18 -26.65 14.54 18.21
CA ALA A 18 -28.08 14.39 17.92
C ALA A 18 -28.42 13.23 16.96
N PHE A 19 -27.44 12.52 16.43
CA PHE A 19 -27.70 11.22 15.81
C PHE A 19 -28.03 10.26 16.96
N PRO A 20 -29.31 9.81 17.12
CA PRO A 20 -29.58 8.72 18.01
C PRO A 20 -28.69 7.57 17.53
N ALA A 21 -27.81 7.10 18.38
CA ALA A 21 -27.15 5.80 18.20
C ALA A 21 -28.27 4.75 18.32
N MET A 22 -29.12 4.65 17.30
CA MET A 22 -29.87 3.43 17.05
C MET A 22 -28.77 2.39 16.83
N ALA A 23 -28.46 1.65 17.87
CA ALA A 23 -27.66 0.44 17.79
C ALA A 23 -28.44 -0.49 16.83
N GLN A 24 -28.23 -0.29 15.55
CA GLN A 24 -28.74 -1.19 14.53
C GLN A 24 -28.00 -2.48 14.77
N ILE A 25 -28.72 -3.47 15.28
CA ILE A 25 -28.17 -4.80 15.48
C ILE A 25 -27.81 -5.31 14.08
N GLY A 26 -26.52 -5.34 13.77
CA GLY A 26 -26.02 -5.90 12.53
C GLY A 26 -26.32 -7.40 12.51
N GLU A 27 -26.51 -7.94 11.32
CA GLU A 27 -26.59 -9.39 11.16
C GLU A 27 -25.20 -9.98 11.38
N MET A 28 -25.00 -10.70 12.48
CA MET A 28 -23.72 -11.33 12.79
C MET A 28 -23.39 -12.40 11.77
N ARG A 29 -22.20 -12.29 11.21
CA ARG A 29 -21.63 -13.19 10.20
C ARG A 29 -20.30 -13.70 10.70
N HIS A 30 -20.14 -15.00 10.81
CA HIS A 30 -18.89 -15.63 11.21
C HIS A 30 -18.20 -16.31 10.01
N ASN A 31 -18.12 -15.57 8.89
CA ASN A 31 -17.57 -16.14 7.66
C ASN A 31 -16.06 -15.97 7.66
N PHE A 32 -15.35 -17.07 7.51
CA PHE A 32 -13.90 -17.09 7.39
C PHE A 32 -13.49 -17.63 6.02
N ALA A 33 -12.63 -16.91 5.34
CA ALA A 33 -12.11 -17.26 4.04
C ALA A 33 -10.60 -17.15 4.00
N ILE A 34 -9.96 -18.05 3.27
CA ILE A 34 -8.53 -18.00 2.97
C ILE A 34 -8.33 -18.03 1.45
N GLY A 35 -7.20 -17.56 1.00
CA GLY A 35 -6.91 -17.57 -0.42
C GLY A 35 -5.53 -17.09 -0.78
N ILE A 36 -5.36 -16.91 -2.07
CA ILE A 36 -4.12 -16.47 -2.69
C ILE A 36 -4.34 -15.15 -3.39
N ASN A 37 -3.31 -14.33 -3.41
CA ASN A 37 -3.32 -13.08 -4.15
C ASN A 37 -2.06 -12.94 -5.00
N GLY A 38 -2.16 -12.16 -6.07
CA GLY A 38 -1.03 -11.83 -6.93
C GLY A 38 -1.30 -10.55 -7.71
N GLY A 39 -0.24 -9.86 -8.10
CA GLY A 39 -0.40 -8.60 -8.82
C GLY A 39 0.92 -7.95 -9.18
N VAL A 40 0.80 -6.70 -9.60
CA VAL A 40 1.93 -5.85 -9.97
C VAL A 40 1.98 -4.60 -9.11
N ASN A 41 3.19 -4.16 -8.81
CA ASN A 41 3.49 -2.94 -8.08
C ASN A 41 4.10 -1.92 -9.04
N LEU A 42 3.62 -0.69 -9.00
CA LEU A 42 4.26 0.48 -9.56
C LEU A 42 4.90 1.24 -8.42
N ASN A 43 6.21 1.31 -8.42
CA ASN A 43 6.99 1.75 -7.27
C ASN A 43 7.56 3.16 -7.50
N LYS A 44 7.57 3.93 -6.42
CA LYS A 44 8.23 5.22 -6.33
C LYS A 44 8.81 5.40 -4.94
N VAL A 45 9.92 6.10 -4.84
CA VAL A 45 10.50 6.50 -3.56
C VAL A 45 10.42 8.02 -3.45
N SER A 46 9.91 8.49 -2.31
CA SER A 46 9.89 9.92 -1.99
C SER A 46 11.22 10.28 -1.35
N PHE A 47 12.09 10.97 -2.11
CA PHE A 47 13.31 11.58 -1.60
C PHE A 47 13.06 13.05 -1.24
N GLN A 48 13.83 13.60 -0.30
CA GLN A 48 13.74 15.02 0.08
C GLN A 48 14.17 15.92 -1.06
N ARG A 49 15.21 15.56 -1.83
CA ARG A 49 15.49 16.12 -3.14
C ARG A 49 14.66 15.43 -4.22
N LYS A 50 14.05 16.23 -5.09
CA LYS A 50 13.28 15.69 -6.23
C LYS A 50 14.23 15.06 -7.24
N ILE A 51 14.44 13.77 -7.12
CA ILE A 51 15.11 12.94 -8.12
C ILE A 51 14.08 12.55 -9.17
N LYS A 52 14.40 12.76 -10.45
CA LYS A 52 13.56 12.26 -11.53
C LYS A 52 13.63 10.74 -11.55
N GLN A 53 12.49 10.09 -11.38
CA GLN A 53 12.39 8.64 -11.29
C GLN A 53 11.42 8.12 -12.33
N SER A 54 11.78 6.99 -12.94
CA SER A 54 10.83 6.09 -13.59
C SER A 54 10.12 5.28 -12.50
N MET A 55 8.90 4.83 -12.77
CA MET A 55 8.17 3.92 -11.87
C MET A 55 8.48 2.47 -12.28
N PRO A 56 9.49 1.82 -11.69
CA PRO A 56 9.77 0.43 -12.01
C PRO A 56 8.62 -0.45 -11.58
N MET A 57 8.30 -1.40 -12.46
CA MET A 57 7.29 -2.41 -12.18
C MET A 57 7.91 -3.52 -11.35
N GLY A 58 7.24 -3.90 -10.27
CA GLY A 58 7.57 -5.05 -9.43
C GLY A 58 6.41 -6.04 -9.38
N ILE A 59 6.65 -7.19 -8.81
CA ILE A 59 5.62 -8.22 -8.57
C ILE A 59 5.24 -8.25 -7.09
N THR A 60 4.01 -8.64 -6.82
CA THR A 60 3.52 -8.93 -5.47
C THR A 60 2.65 -10.19 -5.51
N GLY A 61 2.68 -10.97 -4.43
CA GLY A 61 1.83 -12.14 -4.32
C GLY A 61 1.99 -12.83 -2.97
N GLY A 62 0.95 -13.54 -2.55
CA GLY A 62 0.97 -14.17 -1.23
C GLY A 62 -0.34 -14.81 -0.84
N LEU A 63 -0.53 -14.92 0.47
CA LEU A 63 -1.70 -15.51 1.11
C LEU A 63 -2.58 -14.42 1.70
N THR A 64 -3.89 -14.66 1.69
CA THR A 64 -4.91 -13.78 2.26
C THR A 64 -5.82 -14.56 3.17
N ALA A 65 -6.07 -14.03 4.38
CA ALA A 65 -7.09 -14.50 5.29
C ALA A 65 -8.08 -13.36 5.55
N ARG A 66 -9.38 -13.64 5.45
CA ARG A 66 -10.45 -12.66 5.66
C ARG A 66 -11.51 -13.21 6.59
N TYR A 67 -11.92 -12.39 7.53
CA TYR A 67 -13.02 -12.65 8.44
C TYR A 67 -14.10 -11.57 8.28
N ILE A 68 -15.33 -11.98 7.96
CA ILE A 68 -16.50 -11.10 7.93
C ILE A 68 -17.22 -11.26 9.26
N SER A 69 -17.33 -10.14 10.00
CA SER A 69 -17.96 -10.11 11.33
C SER A 69 -19.44 -9.84 11.26
N GLU A 70 -19.84 -8.85 10.49
CA GLU A 70 -21.19 -8.31 10.52
C GLU A 70 -21.64 -7.76 9.18
N LYS A 71 -22.95 -7.68 9.00
CA LYS A 71 -23.57 -7.01 7.87
C LYS A 71 -24.64 -6.03 8.38
N TYR A 72 -24.52 -4.79 7.91
CA TYR A 72 -25.47 -3.71 8.14
C TYR A 72 -26.13 -3.32 6.82
N PHE A 73 -27.40 -3.70 6.58
CA PHE A 73 -28.09 -3.49 5.30
C PHE A 73 -27.29 -4.03 4.09
N ALA A 74 -26.69 -3.12 3.31
CA ALA A 74 -25.86 -3.46 2.16
C ALA A 74 -24.35 -3.41 2.47
N MET A 75 -23.96 -3.00 3.69
CA MET A 75 -22.56 -2.88 4.09
C MET A 75 -22.12 -4.14 4.86
N ILE A 76 -21.08 -4.77 4.36
CA ILE A 76 -20.47 -5.97 4.94
C ILE A 76 -19.15 -5.54 5.57
N CYS A 77 -18.99 -5.80 6.87
CA CYS A 77 -17.83 -5.41 7.65
C CYS A 77 -16.97 -6.61 8.01
N GLY A 78 -15.67 -6.48 7.86
CA GLY A 78 -14.72 -7.54 8.18
C GLY A 78 -13.31 -7.03 8.37
N ALA A 79 -12.42 -7.98 8.60
CA ALA A 79 -10.98 -7.77 8.69
C ALA A 79 -10.26 -8.70 7.70
N GLN A 80 -9.18 -8.22 7.11
CA GLN A 80 -8.35 -8.98 6.20
C GLN A 80 -6.88 -8.84 6.60
N VAL A 81 -6.18 -9.96 6.62
CA VAL A 81 -4.73 -10.01 6.87
C VAL A 81 -4.09 -10.71 5.69
N GLU A 82 -2.95 -10.23 5.25
CA GLU A 82 -2.22 -10.84 4.16
C GLU A 82 -0.77 -11.10 4.57
N LEU A 83 -0.15 -12.06 3.90
CA LEU A 83 1.29 -12.31 3.95
C LEU A 83 1.79 -12.31 2.51
N ASN A 84 2.45 -11.26 2.10
CA ASN A 84 2.83 -11.04 0.71
C ASN A 84 4.34 -10.93 0.54
N PHE A 85 4.86 -11.57 -0.48
CA PHE A 85 6.11 -11.15 -1.12
C PHE A 85 5.82 -9.90 -1.95
N SER A 86 6.68 -8.89 -1.86
CA SER A 86 6.50 -7.62 -2.56
C SER A 86 7.85 -7.11 -3.06
N GLN A 87 7.95 -6.95 -4.36
CA GLN A 87 9.11 -6.33 -4.98
C GLN A 87 8.85 -4.84 -5.14
N ARG A 88 9.72 -4.03 -4.52
CA ARG A 88 9.70 -2.57 -4.56
C ARG A 88 11.03 -2.04 -5.10
N GLY A 89 11.11 -0.76 -5.37
CA GLY A 89 12.35 -0.14 -5.80
C GLY A 89 12.16 1.20 -6.48
N TRP A 90 13.25 1.70 -7.04
CA TRP A 90 13.24 2.90 -7.89
C TRP A 90 14.23 2.75 -9.02
N GLU A 91 14.02 3.53 -10.06
CA GLU A 91 14.92 3.69 -11.19
C GLU A 91 15.12 5.18 -11.45
N GLU A 92 16.36 5.62 -11.51
CA GLU A 92 16.67 7.01 -11.80
C GLU A 92 16.61 7.27 -13.30
N ALA A 93 15.99 8.39 -13.66
CA ALA A 93 15.95 8.88 -15.04
C ALA A 93 16.97 10.01 -15.18
N PHE A 94 18.07 9.73 -15.87
CA PHE A 94 19.08 10.74 -16.20
C PHE A 94 18.66 11.53 -17.44
N GLU A 95 18.99 12.83 -17.45
CA GLU A 95 18.73 13.70 -18.60
C GLU A 95 20.04 14.27 -19.13
N LEU A 96 20.13 14.36 -20.44
CA LEU A 96 21.18 15.09 -21.13
C LEU A 96 20.95 16.61 -21.02
N SER A 97 21.97 17.38 -21.34
CA SER A 97 21.92 18.87 -21.29
C SER A 97 20.85 19.49 -22.18
N ASP A 98 20.35 18.75 -23.15
CA ASP A 98 19.25 19.14 -24.06
C ASP A 98 17.85 18.81 -23.52
N GLY A 99 17.76 18.22 -22.31
CA GLY A 99 16.49 17.80 -21.68
C GLY A 99 15.97 16.45 -22.17
N THR A 100 16.68 15.74 -23.04
CA THR A 100 16.31 14.40 -23.47
C THR A 100 16.79 13.36 -22.46
N ARG A 101 16.08 12.21 -22.39
CA ARG A 101 16.47 11.11 -21.48
C ARG A 101 17.77 10.48 -21.95
N ASP A 102 18.75 10.41 -21.06
CA ASP A 102 19.99 9.67 -21.28
C ASP A 102 19.70 8.16 -21.14
N LEU A 103 19.71 7.44 -22.26
CA LEU A 103 19.52 6.00 -22.31
C LEU A 103 20.83 5.22 -22.11
N SER A 104 21.98 5.92 -22.12
CA SER A 104 23.30 5.29 -21.94
C SER A 104 23.59 4.97 -20.48
N ARG A 105 22.92 5.66 -19.55
CA ARG A 105 23.10 5.50 -18.11
C ARG A 105 21.81 5.12 -17.44
N SER A 106 21.86 4.12 -16.59
CA SER A 106 20.73 3.74 -15.73
C SER A 106 21.22 3.33 -14.36
N TYR A 107 20.46 3.69 -13.37
CA TYR A 107 20.65 3.21 -12.00
C TYR A 107 19.30 2.73 -11.48
N SER A 108 19.23 1.49 -11.07
CA SER A 108 18.03 0.90 -10.51
C SER A 108 18.34 0.11 -9.26
N ARG A 109 17.46 0.24 -8.27
CA ARG A 109 17.51 -0.53 -7.03
C ARG A 109 16.22 -1.27 -6.82
N SER A 110 16.34 -2.57 -6.64
CA SER A 110 15.22 -3.47 -6.36
C SER A 110 15.34 -4.00 -4.93
N MET A 111 14.24 -3.98 -4.21
CA MET A 111 14.12 -4.40 -2.83
C MET A 111 12.97 -5.37 -2.67
N ASN A 112 13.25 -6.52 -2.07
CA ASN A 112 12.26 -7.55 -1.82
C ASN A 112 11.83 -7.51 -0.35
N TYR A 113 10.53 -7.41 -0.12
CA TYR A 113 9.92 -7.35 1.19
C TYR A 113 8.96 -8.50 1.42
N ILE A 114 8.84 -8.89 2.68
CA ILE A 114 7.66 -9.62 3.16
C ILE A 114 6.76 -8.58 3.83
N ASP A 115 5.57 -8.38 3.27
CA ASP A 115 4.58 -7.41 3.71
C ASP A 115 3.43 -8.09 4.43
N ILE A 116 3.02 -7.51 5.56
CA ILE A 116 1.88 -7.98 6.36
C ILE A 116 0.93 -6.80 6.58
N PRO A 117 -0.03 -6.56 5.66
CA PRO A 117 -1.10 -5.60 5.86
C PRO A 117 -2.20 -6.18 6.75
N PHE A 118 -2.70 -5.35 7.68
CA PHE A 118 -3.86 -5.58 8.53
C PHE A 118 -4.96 -4.60 8.10
N LEU A 119 -6.00 -5.10 7.46
CA LEU A 119 -6.98 -4.28 6.77
C LEU A 119 -8.36 -4.39 7.39
N ALA A 120 -9.00 -3.28 7.64
CA ALA A 120 -10.45 -3.22 7.73
C ALA A 120 -11.03 -3.40 6.32
N HIS A 121 -11.95 -4.34 6.16
CA HIS A 121 -12.62 -4.65 4.91
C HIS A 121 -14.08 -4.22 4.99
N LEU A 122 -14.47 -3.32 4.09
CA LEU A 122 -15.84 -2.85 3.96
C LEU A 122 -16.33 -3.13 2.55
N ALA A 123 -17.33 -3.99 2.40
CA ALA A 123 -17.93 -4.29 1.11
C ALA A 123 -19.37 -3.82 1.05
N PHE A 124 -19.81 -3.38 -0.12
CA PHE A 124 -21.14 -2.85 -0.39
C PHE A 124 -21.79 -3.63 -1.50
N GLY A 125 -22.96 -4.18 -1.21
CA GLY A 125 -23.71 -4.95 -2.20
C GLY A 125 -24.52 -6.10 -1.58
N LYS A 126 -24.88 -7.03 -2.44
CA LYS A 126 -25.61 -8.26 -2.05
C LYS A 126 -24.60 -9.30 -1.58
N ASP A 127 -25.05 -10.26 -0.77
CA ASP A 127 -24.20 -11.34 -0.25
C ASP A 127 -23.52 -12.17 -1.35
N TYR A 128 -24.13 -12.25 -2.51
CA TYR A 128 -23.60 -12.94 -3.68
C TYR A 128 -23.76 -12.06 -4.93
N GLY A 129 -22.81 -12.19 -5.85
CA GLY A 129 -22.72 -11.40 -7.05
C GLY A 129 -21.61 -10.35 -6.94
N VAL A 130 -21.80 -9.23 -7.60
CA VAL A 130 -20.83 -8.15 -7.64
C VAL A 130 -20.99 -7.24 -6.42
N GLN A 131 -19.88 -6.96 -5.74
CA GLN A 131 -19.77 -6.04 -4.63
C GLN A 131 -18.64 -5.05 -4.91
N PHE A 132 -18.82 -3.82 -4.48
CA PHE A 132 -17.71 -2.86 -4.36
C PHE A 132 -17.13 -2.97 -2.96
N PHE A 133 -15.80 -2.90 -2.82
CA PHE A 133 -15.19 -2.93 -1.50
C PHE A 133 -14.09 -1.88 -1.33
N ILE A 134 -13.82 -1.54 -0.07
CA ILE A 134 -12.72 -0.70 0.36
C ILE A 134 -11.95 -1.45 1.45
N ASN A 135 -10.63 -1.43 1.32
CA ASN A 135 -9.68 -1.93 2.31
C ASN A 135 -8.82 -0.77 2.82
N LEU A 136 -8.63 -0.68 4.13
CA LEU A 136 -7.79 0.36 4.74
C LEU A 136 -7.17 -0.18 6.03
N GLY A 137 -5.88 0.10 6.24
CA GLY A 137 -5.24 -0.25 7.49
C GLY A 137 -3.72 -0.08 7.51
N PRO A 138 -3.09 -0.42 8.63
CA PRO A 138 -1.64 -0.42 8.75
C PRO A 138 -1.02 -1.61 7.98
N GLN A 139 0.20 -1.40 7.54
CA GLN A 139 1.03 -2.42 6.91
C GLN A 139 2.43 -2.37 7.51
N VAL A 140 2.98 -3.53 7.80
CA VAL A 140 4.39 -3.70 8.17
C VAL A 140 5.11 -4.51 7.11
N GLY A 141 6.39 -4.22 6.91
CA GLY A 141 7.22 -4.88 5.91
C GLY A 141 8.60 -5.20 6.46
N PHE A 142 9.17 -6.32 6.02
CA PHE A 142 10.52 -6.74 6.35
C PHE A 142 11.33 -6.95 5.08
N LEU A 143 12.44 -6.22 4.96
CA LEU A 143 13.38 -6.37 3.85
C LEU A 143 14.10 -7.72 3.95
N ILE A 144 13.96 -8.55 2.91
CA ILE A 144 14.60 -9.86 2.82
C ILE A 144 15.74 -9.90 1.80
N GLY A 145 15.80 -8.93 0.90
CA GLY A 145 16.86 -8.86 -0.10
C GLY A 145 16.86 -7.54 -0.86
N GLU A 146 18.02 -7.14 -1.30
CA GLU A 146 18.22 -5.96 -2.14
C GLU A 146 19.13 -6.29 -3.31
N SER A 147 18.92 -5.65 -4.43
CA SER A 147 19.76 -5.75 -5.64
C SER A 147 19.89 -4.40 -6.28
N GLU A 148 21.09 -4.08 -6.68
CA GLU A 148 21.46 -2.82 -7.30
C GLU A 148 22.02 -3.08 -8.70
N LYS A 149 21.59 -2.31 -9.68
CA LYS A 149 22.08 -2.39 -11.06
C LYS A 149 22.45 -0.99 -11.54
N ALA A 150 23.70 -0.78 -11.86
CA ALA A 150 24.21 0.43 -12.49
C ALA A 150 24.74 0.04 -13.88
N SER A 151 24.21 0.63 -14.93
CA SER A 151 24.66 0.43 -16.31
C SER A 151 25.14 1.74 -16.89
N GLY A 152 26.23 1.70 -17.68
CA GLY A 152 26.83 2.89 -18.29
C GLY A 152 27.68 3.73 -17.33
N TRP A 153 28.00 3.22 -16.13
CA TRP A 153 28.85 3.88 -15.13
C TRP A 153 30.21 3.18 -15.05
N THR A 154 31.29 3.98 -14.92
CA THR A 154 32.60 3.42 -14.57
C THR A 154 32.70 3.18 -13.06
N ALA A 155 33.55 2.24 -12.64
CA ALA A 155 33.74 1.95 -11.22
C ALA A 155 34.17 3.19 -10.40
N GLU A 156 34.97 4.08 -11.03
CA GLU A 156 35.43 5.35 -10.43
C GLU A 156 34.26 6.34 -10.24
N GLN A 157 33.33 6.41 -11.18
CA GLN A 157 32.15 7.26 -11.09
C GLN A 157 31.21 6.78 -9.99
N ILE A 158 31.00 5.45 -9.86
CA ILE A 158 30.20 4.87 -8.76
C ILE A 158 30.87 5.14 -7.43
N ALA A 159 32.19 4.99 -7.32
CA ALA A 159 32.94 5.23 -6.08
C ALA A 159 32.96 6.71 -5.66
N SER A 160 32.91 7.64 -6.62
CA SER A 160 32.87 9.08 -6.36
C SER A 160 31.48 9.58 -5.94
N ALA A 161 30.43 8.88 -6.37
CA ALA A 161 29.06 9.17 -5.99
C ALA A 161 28.75 8.49 -4.64
N LYS A 162 28.98 9.19 -3.54
CA LYS A 162 28.76 8.71 -2.15
C LYS A 162 27.38 8.13 -1.88
N GLU A 163 26.44 8.34 -2.78
CA GLU A 163 25.04 7.98 -2.68
C GLU A 163 24.75 6.57 -3.23
N TYR A 164 25.55 6.10 -4.20
CA TYR A 164 25.41 4.78 -4.80
C TYR A 164 26.18 3.73 -3.99
N GLY A 165 25.62 2.52 -3.89
CA GLY A 165 26.21 1.43 -3.11
C GLY A 165 25.94 1.51 -1.59
N LYS A 166 25.21 2.52 -1.11
CA LYS A 166 24.82 2.62 0.31
C LYS A 166 23.82 1.51 0.64
N LYS A 167 24.15 0.63 1.59
CA LYS A 167 23.25 -0.42 2.05
C LYS A 167 22.04 0.16 2.77
N ILE A 168 20.89 -0.53 2.66
CA ILE A 168 19.69 -0.16 3.42
C ILE A 168 19.94 -0.42 4.90
N GLU A 169 19.80 0.62 5.72
CA GLU A 169 20.07 0.60 7.15
C GLU A 169 18.87 0.05 7.93
N ASN A 170 17.65 0.49 7.57
CA ASN A 170 16.42 0.03 8.20
C ASN A 170 15.75 -1.06 7.36
N LYS A 171 15.78 -2.27 7.86
CA LYS A 171 15.12 -3.43 7.22
C LYS A 171 13.63 -3.52 7.54
N PHE A 172 13.18 -2.80 8.55
CA PHE A 172 11.78 -2.75 8.97
C PHE A 172 11.10 -1.52 8.38
N ASP A 173 10.01 -1.77 7.66
CA ASP A 173 9.17 -0.75 7.02
C ASP A 173 7.78 -0.80 7.62
N TYR A 174 7.15 0.35 7.82
CA TYR A 174 5.78 0.44 8.27
C TYR A 174 5.09 1.65 7.64
N GLY A 175 3.78 1.52 7.47
CA GLY A 175 3.00 2.58 6.84
C GLY A 175 1.52 2.29 6.84
N ILE A 176 0.81 3.05 6.02
CA ILE A 176 -0.63 2.93 5.84
C ILE A 176 -0.88 2.47 4.42
N THR A 177 -1.79 1.50 4.27
CA THR A 177 -2.23 1.03 2.98
C THR A 177 -3.74 1.16 2.87
N GLY A 178 -4.20 1.57 1.69
CA GLY A 178 -5.62 1.70 1.40
C GLY A 178 -5.91 1.42 -0.05
N GLY A 179 -7.07 0.86 -0.32
CA GLY A 179 -7.45 0.52 -1.68
C GLY A 179 -8.93 0.21 -1.80
N GLY A 180 -9.33 -0.09 -3.00
CA GLY A 180 -10.70 -0.50 -3.29
C GLY A 180 -10.78 -1.24 -4.61
N GLY A 181 -11.92 -1.89 -4.80
CA GLY A 181 -12.09 -2.71 -5.97
C GLY A 181 -13.46 -3.36 -6.08
N LEU A 182 -13.50 -4.36 -6.94
CA LEU A 182 -14.68 -5.15 -7.18
C LEU A 182 -14.46 -6.58 -6.72
N GLU A 183 -15.43 -7.12 -6.02
CA GLU A 183 -15.49 -8.53 -5.64
C GLU A 183 -16.66 -9.20 -6.35
N VAL A 184 -16.41 -10.35 -6.95
CA VAL A 184 -17.45 -11.25 -7.48
C VAL A 184 -17.53 -12.46 -6.58
N ARG A 185 -18.57 -12.53 -5.77
CA ARG A 185 -18.78 -13.60 -4.80
C ARG A 185 -19.77 -14.63 -5.29
N SER A 186 -19.33 -15.87 -5.35
CA SER A 186 -20.14 -17.02 -5.75
C SER A 186 -20.49 -17.91 -4.56
N LYS A 187 -21.66 -18.54 -4.58
CA LYS A 187 -22.08 -19.50 -3.54
C LYS A 187 -21.21 -20.77 -3.50
N LYS A 188 -20.63 -21.18 -4.62
CA LYS A 188 -19.91 -22.45 -4.77
C LYS A 188 -18.42 -22.26 -5.08
N ALA A 189 -18.07 -21.20 -5.81
CA ALA A 189 -16.72 -21.00 -6.35
C ALA A 189 -15.85 -20.02 -5.52
N GLY A 190 -16.34 -19.56 -4.35
CA GLY A 190 -15.60 -18.56 -3.56
C GLY A 190 -15.72 -17.14 -4.10
N SER A 191 -14.74 -16.29 -3.81
CA SER A 191 -14.72 -14.87 -4.19
C SER A 191 -13.51 -14.54 -5.03
N PHE A 192 -13.73 -13.78 -6.10
CA PHE A 192 -12.67 -13.17 -6.94
C PHE A 192 -12.68 -11.68 -6.72
N LEU A 193 -11.54 -11.12 -6.36
CA LEU A 193 -11.35 -9.68 -6.10
C LEU A 193 -10.36 -9.10 -7.08
N LEU A 194 -10.73 -7.95 -7.66
CA LEU A 194 -9.81 -7.07 -8.38
C LEU A 194 -9.67 -5.79 -7.56
N GLU A 195 -8.45 -5.47 -7.12
CA GLU A 195 -8.16 -4.37 -6.20
C GLU A 195 -7.08 -3.45 -6.75
N GLY A 196 -7.33 -2.13 -6.69
CA GLY A 196 -6.32 -1.10 -6.78
C GLY A 196 -5.96 -0.62 -5.38
N ARG A 197 -4.69 -0.65 -5.00
CA ARG A 197 -4.21 -0.35 -3.64
C ARG A 197 -3.05 0.64 -3.69
N TYR A 198 -3.02 1.54 -2.74
CA TYR A 198 -1.93 2.48 -2.52
C TYR A 198 -1.32 2.24 -1.15
N TYR A 199 0.01 2.12 -1.11
CA TYR A 199 0.79 2.05 0.12
C TYR A 199 1.63 3.30 0.28
N PHE A 200 1.60 3.88 1.46
CA PHE A 200 2.40 5.02 1.87
C PHE A 200 3.22 4.66 3.10
N ALA A 201 4.55 4.58 2.94
CA ALA A 201 5.47 4.33 4.04
C ALA A 201 5.59 5.56 4.94
N LEU A 202 5.56 5.30 6.25
CA LEU A 202 5.83 6.28 7.30
C LEU A 202 7.26 6.16 7.82
N SER A 203 7.93 5.04 7.53
CA SER A 203 9.33 4.79 7.84
C SER A 203 10.24 5.25 6.71
N ASP A 204 11.45 5.61 7.09
CA ASP A 204 12.55 5.86 6.17
C ASP A 204 13.53 4.68 6.21
N PHE A 205 13.99 4.21 5.06
CA PHE A 205 14.92 3.07 5.00
C PHE A 205 16.40 3.49 5.13
N TYR A 206 16.69 4.80 5.12
CA TYR A 206 17.98 5.37 5.52
C TYR A 206 17.86 6.13 6.82
N HIS A 207 18.92 6.11 7.66
CA HIS A 207 18.97 7.00 8.81
C HIS A 207 19.17 8.44 8.36
N THR A 208 18.36 9.33 8.91
CA THR A 208 18.33 10.75 8.62
C THR A 208 19.63 11.43 9.07
N CYS A 209 20.56 11.67 8.16
CA CYS A 209 21.70 12.55 8.36
C CYS A 209 21.45 13.86 7.61
N LYS A 210 21.29 14.98 8.31
CA LYS A 210 21.00 16.33 7.77
C LYS A 210 21.93 16.85 6.66
N LYS A 211 22.86 16.03 6.17
CA LYS A 211 23.88 16.41 5.17
C LYS A 211 23.82 15.58 3.88
N ASP A 212 22.99 14.55 3.81
CA ASP A 212 22.91 13.66 2.64
C ASP A 212 21.68 14.00 1.79
N ASP A 213 21.81 13.89 0.47
CA ASP A 213 20.71 14.14 -0.50
C ASP A 213 19.57 13.14 -0.36
N PHE A 214 19.79 12.01 0.32
CA PHE A 214 18.80 10.99 0.68
C PHE A 214 18.25 11.12 2.09
N ASP A 215 18.14 12.33 2.62
CA ASP A 215 17.73 12.62 3.99
C ASP A 215 16.33 12.06 4.35
N ARG A 216 15.48 11.82 3.36
CA ARG A 216 14.21 11.12 3.50
C ARG A 216 14.01 10.17 2.32
N ALA A 217 13.82 8.89 2.61
CA ALA A 217 13.56 7.89 1.60
C ALA A 217 12.42 6.96 2.06
N ALA A 218 11.21 7.29 1.64
CA ALA A 218 10.00 6.56 1.99
C ALA A 218 9.36 5.93 0.74
N HIS A 219 8.89 4.70 0.87
CA HIS A 219 8.20 4.00 -0.20
C HIS A 219 6.80 4.57 -0.48
N SER A 220 6.47 4.66 -1.75
CA SER A 220 5.13 4.94 -2.24
C SER A 220 4.83 3.96 -3.38
N THR A 221 3.88 3.07 -3.17
CA THR A 221 3.61 1.97 -4.10
C THR A 221 2.14 1.93 -4.48
N ILE A 222 1.85 1.88 -5.77
CA ILE A 222 0.53 1.58 -6.32
C ILE A 222 0.54 0.12 -6.75
N SER A 223 -0.43 -0.66 -6.31
CA SER A 223 -0.55 -2.07 -6.64
C SER A 223 -1.88 -2.35 -7.32
N ILE A 224 -1.85 -3.21 -8.32
CA ILE A 224 -3.06 -3.81 -8.92
C ILE A 224 -2.99 -5.29 -8.60
N LYS A 225 -3.98 -5.79 -7.86
CA LYS A 225 -4.01 -7.15 -7.32
C LYS A 225 -5.26 -7.92 -7.73
N LEU A 226 -5.07 -9.19 -8.02
CA LEU A 226 -6.12 -10.18 -8.13
C LEU A 226 -6.04 -11.11 -6.92
N THR A 227 -7.16 -11.34 -6.25
CA THR A 227 -7.25 -12.23 -5.08
C THR A 227 -8.35 -13.24 -5.31
N TYR A 228 -8.07 -14.49 -5.01
CA TYR A 228 -9.05 -15.55 -4.95
C TYR A 228 -9.20 -16.05 -3.52
N LEU A 229 -10.42 -16.02 -2.99
CA LEU A 229 -10.73 -16.44 -1.62
C LEU A 229 -11.66 -17.64 -1.63
N PHE A 230 -11.35 -18.59 -0.77
CA PHE A 230 -12.08 -19.80 -0.51
C PHE A 230 -12.81 -19.68 0.82
N ASP A 231 -14.13 -19.76 0.84
CA ASP A 231 -14.93 -19.73 2.08
C ASP A 231 -14.77 -21.05 2.84
N LEU A 232 -14.16 -21.03 4.03
CA LEU A 232 -13.99 -22.19 4.90
C LEU A 232 -15.18 -22.37 5.84
N LYS A 233 -15.76 -21.26 6.29
CA LYS A 233 -16.94 -21.24 7.17
C LYS A 233 -17.90 -20.18 6.66
N LYS A 234 -19.15 -20.56 6.55
CA LYS A 234 -20.29 -19.69 6.18
C LYS A 234 -21.15 -19.43 7.39
#